data_0ef9d3225f83092b40f5e4184e205c33
#
_entry.id   0ef9d3225f83092b40f5e4184e205c33
#
_cell.length_a   1.000
_cell.length_b   1.000
_cell.length_c   1.000
_cell.angle_alpha   90.00
_cell.angle_beta   90.00
_cell.angle_gamma   90.00
#
_symmetry.space_group_name_H-M   'P 1'
#
loop_
_entity.id
_entity.type
_entity.pdbx_description
1 polymer ?
#
loop_
_entity_poly.entity_id
_entity_poly.type
_entity_poly.pdbx_seq_one_letter_code
_entity_poly.pdbx_strand_id
1 'polypeptide(L)'
;MSSELNILFLGGGKRVSLASYFLEWGQKNNTDVTIYGYELDENVPLREVANIIIGRKWNACLEHIQEIIVQKKIDIILPFVDPAIEICAQVKGTFAPVSPISICTTFFSKIKTQQWCDENDIPYPKALPDNFPIIAKPDKGSASKGIEILHNAEAFAAFKKSHNIEEFVIQNFIKAREYTVDAYKSISQGNINYLVPRLRIETQGGEAIKSQTLSHPKIEILSRTIIEKSGLTGAITLQFLEEIESGEIYFMEVNPRFGGGVVTSYGAGIDIASTVIADLHKKQTEENNNWERGLLMIRKFQELFIHANHH
;
A
#
# COMPACT_ATOMS: atom_id res chain seq x y z
N MET A 1 19.78 -21.74 -20.84
CA MET A 1 18.45 -21.15 -21.12
C MET A 1 18.24 -20.11 -20.05
N SER A 2 17.84 -18.88 -20.40
CA SER A 2 17.42 -17.89 -19.42
C SER A 2 16.19 -18.42 -18.67
N SER A 3 16.10 -18.17 -17.36
CA SER A 3 14.88 -18.43 -16.62
C SER A 3 13.83 -17.40 -17.03
N GLU A 4 12.54 -17.79 -17.03
CA GLU A 4 11.41 -16.89 -17.29
C GLU A 4 10.73 -16.54 -15.97
N LEU A 5 10.21 -15.32 -15.85
CA LEU A 5 9.44 -14.84 -14.69
C LEU A 5 8.28 -13.96 -15.17
N ASN A 6 7.07 -14.40 -14.92
CA ASN A 6 5.86 -13.72 -15.33
C ASN A 6 5.16 -13.08 -14.12
N ILE A 7 4.95 -11.77 -14.15
CA ILE A 7 4.39 -11.00 -13.03
C ILE A 7 3.11 -10.31 -13.47
N LEU A 8 2.02 -10.46 -12.69
CA LEU A 8 0.74 -9.82 -12.93
C LEU A 8 0.49 -8.69 -11.92
N PHE A 9 0.33 -7.47 -12.43
CA PHE A 9 -0.05 -6.29 -11.65
C PHE A 9 -1.57 -6.10 -11.70
N LEU A 10 -2.24 -6.06 -10.56
CA LEU A 10 -3.67 -5.81 -10.47
C LEU A 10 -3.95 -4.35 -10.07
N GLY A 11 -4.52 -3.57 -10.98
CA GLY A 11 -4.80 -2.14 -10.77
C GLY A 11 -3.53 -1.30 -10.63
N GLY A 12 -2.47 -1.70 -11.32
CA GLY A 12 -1.16 -1.06 -11.29
C GLY A 12 -0.92 -0.04 -12.40
N GLY A 13 -1.94 0.47 -13.08
CA GLY A 13 -1.82 1.30 -14.28
C GLY A 13 -0.87 2.50 -14.18
N LYS A 14 -0.60 2.99 -12.97
CA LYS A 14 0.36 4.09 -12.69
C LYS A 14 1.71 3.60 -12.16
N ARG A 15 1.98 2.30 -12.11
CA ARG A 15 3.16 1.70 -11.45
C ARG A 15 4.31 1.41 -12.40
N VAL A 16 4.52 2.26 -13.40
CA VAL A 16 5.60 2.12 -14.41
C VAL A 16 6.95 1.92 -13.75
N SER A 17 7.34 2.80 -12.84
CA SER A 17 8.65 2.71 -12.16
C SER A 17 8.84 1.38 -11.41
N LEU A 18 7.80 0.91 -10.71
CA LEU A 18 7.91 -0.36 -9.99
C LEU A 18 8.03 -1.56 -10.95
N ALA A 19 7.29 -1.54 -12.07
CA ALA A 19 7.44 -2.54 -13.13
C ALA A 19 8.85 -2.54 -13.71
N SER A 20 9.40 -1.35 -13.98
CA SER A 20 10.78 -1.19 -14.47
C SER A 20 11.82 -1.80 -13.52
N TYR A 21 11.61 -1.71 -12.19
CA TYR A 21 12.55 -2.33 -11.22
C TYR A 21 12.60 -3.85 -11.33
N PHE A 22 11.47 -4.52 -11.62
CA PHE A 22 11.46 -5.95 -11.90
C PHE A 22 12.15 -6.29 -13.23
N LEU A 23 11.93 -5.48 -14.27
CA LEU A 23 12.60 -5.65 -15.57
C LEU A 23 14.13 -5.47 -15.44
N GLU A 24 14.58 -4.43 -14.73
CA GLU A 24 15.98 -4.19 -14.43
C GLU A 24 16.62 -5.34 -13.64
N TRP A 25 15.86 -5.88 -12.66
CA TRP A 25 16.29 -7.06 -11.92
C TRP A 25 16.50 -8.26 -12.86
N GLY A 26 15.56 -8.48 -13.78
CA GLY A 26 15.66 -9.54 -14.79
C GLY A 26 16.93 -9.42 -15.64
N GLN A 27 17.21 -8.22 -16.16
CA GLN A 27 18.43 -7.95 -16.93
C GLN A 27 19.70 -8.25 -16.14
N LYS A 28 19.76 -7.82 -14.87
CA LYS A 28 20.92 -8.04 -13.99
C LYS A 28 21.11 -9.53 -13.64
N ASN A 29 20.05 -10.32 -13.62
CA ASN A 29 20.07 -11.73 -13.19
C ASN A 29 19.91 -12.73 -14.35
N ASN A 30 20.01 -12.26 -15.61
CA ASN A 30 19.84 -13.09 -16.81
C ASN A 30 18.53 -13.89 -16.80
N THR A 31 17.44 -13.23 -16.37
CA THR A 31 16.06 -13.74 -16.30
C THR A 31 15.17 -12.92 -17.22
N ASP A 32 14.40 -13.58 -18.08
CA ASP A 32 13.41 -12.91 -18.93
C ASP A 32 12.17 -12.60 -18.12
N VAL A 33 11.98 -11.33 -17.78
CA VAL A 33 10.84 -10.86 -16.97
C VAL A 33 9.77 -10.29 -17.87
N THR A 34 8.57 -10.85 -17.81
CA THR A 34 7.37 -10.31 -18.48
C THR A 34 6.40 -9.74 -17.45
N ILE A 35 6.02 -8.48 -17.62
CA ILE A 35 4.99 -7.83 -16.78
C ILE A 35 3.66 -7.81 -17.54
N TYR A 36 2.60 -8.22 -16.86
CA TYR A 36 1.21 -8.09 -17.29
C TYR A 36 0.48 -7.10 -16.37
N GLY A 37 -0.33 -6.23 -16.95
CA GLY A 37 -1.21 -5.30 -16.20
C GLY A 37 -2.68 -5.69 -16.40
N TYR A 38 -3.41 -5.96 -15.32
CA TYR A 38 -4.85 -6.19 -15.35
C TYR A 38 -5.59 -4.90 -15.02
N GLU A 39 -6.17 -4.27 -16.02
CA GLU A 39 -6.73 -2.94 -15.95
C GLU A 39 -8.12 -2.88 -16.60
N LEU A 40 -8.93 -1.89 -16.20
CA LEU A 40 -10.26 -1.67 -16.83
C LEU A 40 -10.18 -0.83 -18.11
N ASP A 41 -9.05 -0.21 -18.35
CA ASP A 41 -8.73 0.62 -19.51
C ASP A 41 -7.34 0.22 -20.03
N GLU A 42 -7.18 0.07 -21.34
CA GLU A 42 -5.89 -0.24 -21.95
C GLU A 42 -4.96 0.99 -22.03
N ASN A 43 -5.52 2.21 -21.95
CA ASN A 43 -4.80 3.45 -22.09
C ASN A 43 -4.24 3.95 -20.74
N VAL A 44 -3.46 3.11 -20.10
CA VAL A 44 -2.80 3.39 -18.82
C VAL A 44 -1.29 3.52 -18.99
N PRO A 45 -0.60 4.34 -18.17
CA PRO A 45 0.85 4.51 -18.26
C PRO A 45 1.65 3.21 -18.22
N LEU A 46 1.18 2.20 -17.49
CA LEU A 46 1.86 0.91 -17.35
C LEU A 46 2.09 0.20 -18.70
N ARG A 47 1.31 0.51 -19.74
CA ARG A 47 1.48 -0.07 -21.08
C ARG A 47 2.84 0.23 -21.73
N GLU A 48 3.57 1.22 -21.21
CA GLU A 48 4.93 1.53 -21.67
C GLU A 48 5.89 0.35 -21.46
N VAL A 49 5.67 -0.42 -20.40
CA VAL A 49 6.59 -1.47 -19.93
C VAL A 49 5.91 -2.82 -19.70
N ALA A 50 4.60 -2.93 -19.92
CA ALA A 50 3.83 -4.14 -19.62
C ALA A 50 2.80 -4.47 -20.71
N ASN A 51 2.43 -5.75 -20.81
CA ASN A 51 1.32 -6.22 -21.61
C ASN A 51 0.01 -5.99 -20.87
N ILE A 52 -0.85 -5.10 -21.38
CA ILE A 52 -2.13 -4.80 -20.71
C ILE A 52 -3.18 -5.84 -21.10
N ILE A 53 -3.84 -6.38 -20.09
CA ILE A 53 -4.98 -7.28 -20.19
C ILE A 53 -6.21 -6.52 -19.71
N ILE A 54 -7.22 -6.39 -20.58
CA ILE A 54 -8.49 -5.76 -20.22
C ILE A 54 -9.23 -6.66 -19.25
N GLY A 55 -9.41 -6.13 -18.06
CA GLY A 55 -9.97 -6.82 -16.92
C GLY A 55 -11.49 -6.68 -16.81
N ARG A 56 -12.04 -7.40 -15.84
CA ARG A 56 -13.43 -7.28 -15.39
C ARG A 56 -13.45 -6.45 -14.08
N LYS A 57 -14.61 -5.92 -13.70
CA LYS A 57 -14.81 -5.25 -12.43
C LYS A 57 -14.39 -6.16 -11.26
N TRP A 58 -13.87 -5.61 -10.19
CA TRP A 58 -13.28 -6.37 -9.07
C TRP A 58 -14.24 -7.39 -8.42
N ASN A 59 -15.53 -7.15 -8.45
CA ASN A 59 -16.54 -8.07 -7.93
C ASN A 59 -16.87 -9.26 -8.87
N ALA A 60 -16.26 -9.33 -10.06
CA ALA A 60 -16.52 -10.34 -11.08
C ALA A 60 -15.24 -10.82 -11.79
N CYS A 61 -14.07 -10.60 -11.20
CA CYS A 61 -12.79 -10.84 -11.89
C CYS A 61 -12.03 -12.10 -11.42
N LEU A 62 -12.40 -12.73 -10.32
CA LEU A 62 -11.61 -13.80 -9.69
C LEU A 62 -11.36 -14.98 -10.64
N GLU A 63 -12.40 -15.49 -11.28
CA GLU A 63 -12.28 -16.60 -12.24
C GLU A 63 -11.41 -16.21 -13.44
N HIS A 64 -11.62 -15.03 -14.00
CA HIS A 64 -10.83 -14.54 -15.13
C HIS A 64 -9.35 -14.36 -14.76
N ILE A 65 -9.05 -13.86 -13.58
CA ILE A 65 -7.66 -13.76 -13.09
C ILE A 65 -7.06 -15.15 -12.90
N GLN A 66 -7.82 -16.12 -12.39
CA GLN A 66 -7.36 -17.50 -12.24
C GLN A 66 -7.05 -18.15 -13.60
N GLU A 67 -7.86 -17.88 -14.64
CA GLU A 67 -7.58 -18.31 -16.01
C GLU A 67 -6.29 -17.70 -16.56
N ILE A 68 -6.07 -16.38 -16.34
CA ILE A 68 -4.86 -15.67 -16.76
C ILE A 68 -3.62 -16.24 -16.07
N ILE A 69 -3.69 -16.55 -14.76
CA ILE A 69 -2.59 -17.16 -14.02
C ILE A 69 -2.12 -18.45 -14.71
N VAL A 70 -3.06 -19.30 -15.11
CA VAL A 70 -2.74 -20.57 -15.80
C VAL A 70 -2.22 -20.33 -17.22
N GLN A 71 -2.94 -19.51 -18.01
CA GLN A 71 -2.62 -19.27 -19.42
C GLN A 71 -1.28 -18.56 -19.63
N LYS A 72 -0.97 -17.58 -18.77
CA LYS A 72 0.26 -16.78 -18.84
C LYS A 72 1.35 -17.30 -17.92
N LYS A 73 1.12 -18.41 -17.21
CA LYS A 73 2.06 -19.01 -16.24
C LYS A 73 2.59 -17.94 -15.26
N ILE A 74 1.66 -17.23 -14.63
CA ILE A 74 2.00 -16.14 -13.72
C ILE A 74 2.68 -16.69 -12.45
N ASP A 75 3.91 -16.29 -12.21
CA ASP A 75 4.69 -16.67 -11.03
C ASP A 75 4.36 -15.78 -9.82
N ILE A 76 4.17 -14.48 -10.06
CA ILE A 76 3.90 -13.49 -9.01
C ILE A 76 2.69 -12.64 -9.38
N ILE A 77 1.82 -12.38 -8.40
CA ILE A 77 0.69 -11.46 -8.54
C ILE A 77 0.78 -10.35 -7.48
N LEU A 78 0.70 -9.09 -7.90
CA LEU A 78 0.86 -7.91 -7.03
C LEU A 78 -0.38 -7.00 -7.10
N PRO A 79 -1.06 -6.72 -5.97
CA PRO A 79 -2.17 -5.79 -5.92
C PRO A 79 -1.70 -4.36 -5.69
N PHE A 80 -2.38 -3.39 -6.32
CA PHE A 80 -2.11 -1.95 -6.16
C PHE A 80 -3.36 -1.14 -5.78
N VAL A 81 -4.50 -1.79 -5.70
CA VAL A 81 -5.77 -1.23 -5.21
C VAL A 81 -6.38 -2.18 -4.19
N ASP A 82 -7.16 -1.65 -3.26
CA ASP A 82 -7.65 -2.43 -2.12
C ASP A 82 -8.51 -3.64 -2.52
N PRO A 83 -9.45 -3.56 -3.51
CA PRO A 83 -10.19 -4.73 -3.94
C PRO A 83 -9.31 -5.86 -4.53
N ALA A 84 -8.16 -5.49 -5.13
CA ALA A 84 -7.24 -6.48 -5.71
C ALA A 84 -6.50 -7.30 -4.64
N ILE A 85 -6.36 -6.77 -3.41
CA ILE A 85 -5.73 -7.49 -2.30
C ILE A 85 -6.58 -8.71 -1.91
N GLU A 86 -7.91 -8.53 -1.84
CA GLU A 86 -8.84 -9.64 -1.56
C GLU A 86 -8.78 -10.72 -2.63
N ILE A 87 -8.60 -10.35 -3.89
CA ILE A 87 -8.41 -11.28 -5.01
C ILE A 87 -7.08 -12.02 -4.85
N CYS A 88 -5.98 -11.31 -4.60
CA CYS A 88 -4.67 -11.92 -4.42
C CYS A 88 -4.63 -12.93 -3.27
N ALA A 89 -5.40 -12.69 -2.20
CA ALA A 89 -5.48 -13.62 -1.07
C ALA A 89 -6.29 -14.90 -1.38
N GLN A 90 -7.03 -14.97 -2.50
CA GLN A 90 -7.90 -16.10 -2.89
C GLN A 90 -7.36 -16.91 -4.08
N VAL A 91 -6.53 -16.32 -4.94
CA VAL A 91 -5.99 -17.03 -6.12
C VAL A 91 -5.02 -18.14 -5.72
N LYS A 92 -4.89 -19.13 -6.62
CA LYS A 92 -4.03 -20.30 -6.41
C LYS A 92 -3.05 -20.48 -7.58
N GLY A 93 -1.95 -21.17 -7.30
CA GLY A 93 -0.96 -21.51 -8.34
C GLY A 93 -0.01 -20.37 -8.72
N THR A 94 0.01 -19.31 -7.92
CA THR A 94 0.91 -18.16 -8.08
C THR A 94 1.33 -17.64 -6.70
N PHE A 95 2.45 -16.95 -6.62
CA PHE A 95 2.89 -16.30 -5.39
C PHE A 95 2.26 -14.91 -5.27
N ALA A 96 1.51 -14.69 -4.20
CA ALA A 96 0.92 -13.40 -3.87
C ALA A 96 1.52 -12.90 -2.55
N PRO A 97 2.41 -11.89 -2.56
CA PRO A 97 3.01 -11.36 -1.33
C PRO A 97 2.04 -10.43 -0.59
N VAL A 98 0.94 -10.99 -0.13
CA VAL A 98 -0.13 -10.32 0.62
C VAL A 98 -0.39 -11.03 1.93
N SER A 99 -0.95 -10.31 2.89
CA SER A 99 -1.39 -10.87 4.16
C SER A 99 -2.61 -11.79 4.00
N PRO A 100 -2.84 -12.72 4.93
CA PRO A 100 -4.07 -13.52 4.97
C PRO A 100 -5.33 -12.66 4.90
N ILE A 101 -6.38 -13.17 4.25
CA ILE A 101 -7.63 -12.41 4.01
C ILE A 101 -8.29 -11.92 5.32
N SER A 102 -8.21 -12.68 6.40
CA SER A 102 -8.75 -12.29 7.70
C SER A 102 -8.08 -11.03 8.25
N ILE A 103 -6.76 -10.92 8.08
CA ILE A 103 -5.96 -9.76 8.48
C ILE A 103 -6.30 -8.56 7.58
N CYS A 104 -6.33 -8.77 6.26
CA CYS A 104 -6.71 -7.72 5.31
C CYS A 104 -8.11 -7.15 5.63
N THR A 105 -9.08 -8.01 5.93
CA THR A 105 -10.45 -7.61 6.25
C THR A 105 -10.52 -6.75 7.53
N THR A 106 -9.66 -7.00 8.51
CA THR A 106 -9.56 -6.16 9.71
C THR A 106 -9.11 -4.75 9.34
N PHE A 107 -8.05 -4.64 8.55
CA PHE A 107 -7.45 -3.35 8.23
C PHE A 107 -8.14 -2.58 7.09
N PHE A 108 -9.05 -3.19 6.34
CA PHE A 108 -9.92 -2.49 5.39
C PHE A 108 -11.09 -1.75 6.06
N SER A 109 -11.40 -2.07 7.30
CA SER A 109 -12.39 -1.37 8.12
C SER A 109 -11.65 -0.53 9.16
N LYS A 110 -11.88 0.79 9.14
CA LYS A 110 -11.31 1.70 10.14
C LYS A 110 -11.87 1.43 11.54
N ILE A 111 -13.14 1.01 11.61
CA ILE A 111 -13.80 0.60 12.87
C ILE A 111 -13.08 -0.62 13.45
N LYS A 112 -12.90 -1.68 12.66
CA LYS A 112 -12.17 -2.88 13.11
C LYS A 112 -10.71 -2.59 13.42
N THR A 113 -10.07 -1.69 12.65
CA THR A 113 -8.70 -1.25 12.93
C THR A 113 -8.60 -0.58 14.29
N GLN A 114 -9.56 0.30 14.66
CA GLN A 114 -9.58 0.93 15.99
C GLN A 114 -9.80 -0.09 17.11
N GLN A 115 -10.73 -1.04 16.94
CA GLN A 115 -10.95 -2.13 17.88
C GLN A 115 -9.66 -2.94 18.09
N TRP A 116 -9.00 -3.30 17.00
CA TRP A 116 -7.71 -4.00 17.07
C TRP A 116 -6.64 -3.16 17.77
N CYS A 117 -6.61 -1.85 17.54
CA CYS A 117 -5.69 -0.94 18.23
C CYS A 117 -5.94 -0.90 19.74
N ASP A 118 -7.20 -0.85 20.17
CA ASP A 118 -7.56 -0.89 21.59
C ASP A 118 -7.17 -2.21 22.26
N GLU A 119 -7.37 -3.34 21.58
CA GLU A 119 -7.00 -4.68 22.07
C GLU A 119 -5.48 -4.90 22.17
N ASN A 120 -4.69 -4.11 21.43
CA ASN A 120 -3.24 -4.27 21.32
C ASN A 120 -2.43 -3.10 21.89
N ASP A 121 -3.07 -2.11 22.52
CA ASP A 121 -2.47 -0.90 23.07
C ASP A 121 -1.71 -0.07 22.01
N ILE A 122 -2.24 -0.01 20.79
CA ILE A 122 -1.68 0.80 19.70
C ILE A 122 -2.29 2.21 19.74
N PRO A 123 -1.48 3.26 19.84
CA PRO A 123 -1.98 4.64 19.89
C PRO A 123 -2.57 5.05 18.54
N TYR A 124 -3.78 5.56 18.56
CA TYR A 124 -4.46 6.16 17.41
C TYR A 124 -5.27 7.39 17.85
N PRO A 125 -5.65 8.32 16.94
CA PRO A 125 -6.44 9.50 17.30
C PRO A 125 -7.82 9.07 17.82
N LYS A 126 -8.04 9.15 19.14
CA LYS A 126 -9.35 8.87 19.76
C LYS A 126 -10.19 10.13 19.83
N ALA A 127 -11.49 10.05 19.58
CA ALA A 127 -12.38 11.18 19.89
C ALA A 127 -12.52 11.33 21.40
N LEU A 128 -12.28 12.54 21.88
CA LEU A 128 -12.56 12.92 23.26
C LEU A 128 -13.85 13.75 23.31
N PRO A 129 -14.66 13.57 24.35
CA PRO A 129 -15.85 14.40 24.53
C PRO A 129 -15.48 15.88 24.49
N ASP A 130 -16.28 16.68 23.78
CA ASP A 130 -16.18 18.14 23.70
C ASP A 130 -14.84 18.70 23.16
N ASN A 131 -13.97 17.85 22.59
CA ASN A 131 -12.70 18.27 22.00
C ASN A 131 -12.85 18.42 20.47
N PHE A 132 -13.09 19.65 20.03
CA PHE A 132 -13.19 20.01 18.62
C PHE A 132 -11.91 20.75 18.13
N PRO A 133 -11.59 20.66 16.82
CA PRO A 133 -12.32 19.95 15.77
C PRO A 133 -12.15 18.43 15.85
N ILE A 134 -13.18 17.72 15.38
CA ILE A 134 -13.13 16.27 15.15
C ILE A 134 -13.18 15.98 13.66
N ILE A 135 -12.72 14.79 13.28
CA ILE A 135 -12.74 14.30 11.90
C ILE A 135 -13.62 13.06 11.81
N ALA A 136 -14.60 13.08 10.90
CA ALA A 136 -15.44 11.94 10.56
C ALA A 136 -14.89 11.29 9.28
N LYS A 137 -14.59 9.99 9.33
CA LYS A 137 -14.07 9.22 8.20
C LYS A 137 -14.98 8.03 7.93
N PRO A 138 -15.44 7.79 6.69
CA PRO A 138 -16.16 6.56 6.37
C PRO A 138 -15.35 5.33 6.77
N ASP A 139 -16.02 4.30 7.29
CA ASP A 139 -15.39 3.03 7.69
C ASP A 139 -14.55 2.45 6.56
N LYS A 140 -15.13 2.40 5.36
CA LYS A 140 -14.47 1.91 4.14
C LYS A 140 -14.22 3.05 3.17
N GLY A 141 -13.14 2.94 2.41
CA GLY A 141 -12.76 3.93 1.40
C GLY A 141 -11.33 4.41 1.55
N SER A 142 -10.83 5.01 0.48
CA SER A 142 -9.44 5.47 0.32
C SER A 142 -9.39 6.87 -0.29
N ALA A 143 -8.20 7.44 -0.38
CA ALA A 143 -7.92 8.73 -1.02
C ALA A 143 -8.73 9.90 -0.43
N SER A 144 -8.96 9.90 0.89
CA SER A 144 -9.65 10.97 1.64
C SER A 144 -11.09 11.29 1.18
N LYS A 145 -11.75 10.38 0.44
CA LYS A 145 -13.12 10.58 -0.01
C LYS A 145 -14.10 10.46 1.16
N GLY A 146 -15.03 11.41 1.26
CA GLY A 146 -16.09 11.42 2.29
C GLY A 146 -15.58 11.74 3.70
N ILE A 147 -14.38 12.31 3.83
CA ILE A 147 -13.87 12.80 5.11
C ILE A 147 -14.42 14.19 5.38
N GLU A 148 -14.94 14.42 6.59
CA GLU A 148 -15.44 15.72 7.03
C GLU A 148 -14.75 16.16 8.33
N ILE A 149 -14.39 17.44 8.40
CA ILE A 149 -13.86 18.07 9.61
C ILE A 149 -14.99 18.87 10.25
N LEU A 150 -15.33 18.54 11.49
CA LEU A 150 -16.45 19.09 12.23
C LEU A 150 -15.88 19.97 13.34
N HIS A 151 -16.11 21.27 13.24
CA HIS A 151 -15.44 22.28 14.06
C HIS A 151 -16.07 22.53 15.43
N ASN A 152 -17.33 22.09 15.64
CA ASN A 152 -18.06 22.29 16.90
C ASN A 152 -19.19 21.28 17.06
N ALA A 153 -19.84 21.28 18.22
CA ALA A 153 -20.92 20.37 18.57
C ALA A 153 -22.16 20.52 17.65
N GLU A 154 -22.42 21.71 17.12
CA GLU A 154 -23.54 21.97 16.21
C GLU A 154 -23.30 21.28 14.86
N ALA A 155 -22.09 21.42 14.29
CA ALA A 155 -21.70 20.72 13.07
C ALA A 155 -21.79 19.22 13.25
N PHE A 156 -21.30 18.67 14.38
CA PHE A 156 -21.42 17.25 14.69
C PHE A 156 -22.87 16.79 14.84
N ALA A 157 -23.73 17.60 15.47
CA ALA A 157 -25.16 17.29 15.58
C ALA A 157 -25.87 17.28 14.19
N ALA A 158 -25.51 18.21 13.30
CA ALA A 158 -25.99 18.23 11.93
C ALA A 158 -25.50 17.00 11.14
N PHE A 159 -24.20 16.63 11.26
CA PHE A 159 -23.63 15.45 10.64
C PHE A 159 -24.36 14.17 11.06
N LYS A 160 -24.65 13.98 12.35
CA LYS A 160 -25.43 12.83 12.86
C LYS A 160 -26.86 12.74 12.35
N LYS A 161 -27.45 13.86 11.93
CA LYS A 161 -28.81 13.88 11.33
C LYS A 161 -28.80 13.48 9.87
N SER A 162 -27.69 13.72 9.16
CA SER A 162 -27.56 13.49 7.70
C SER A 162 -26.87 12.18 7.35
N HIS A 163 -26.15 11.57 8.30
CA HIS A 163 -25.36 10.35 8.08
C HIS A 163 -25.65 9.27 9.12
N ASN A 164 -25.53 8.01 8.71
CA ASN A 164 -25.50 6.90 9.67
C ASN A 164 -24.14 6.88 10.37
N ILE A 165 -24.09 7.29 11.63
CA ILE A 165 -22.85 7.42 12.40
C ILE A 165 -22.10 6.10 12.56
N GLU A 166 -22.79 4.96 12.50
CA GLU A 166 -22.19 3.62 12.61
C GLU A 166 -21.31 3.25 11.40
N GLU A 167 -21.42 3.98 10.30
CA GLU A 167 -20.60 3.80 9.11
C GLU A 167 -19.36 4.69 9.10
N PHE A 168 -19.11 5.42 10.20
CA PHE A 168 -18.00 6.36 10.32
C PHE A 168 -17.18 6.09 11.58
N VAL A 169 -15.88 6.34 11.49
CA VAL A 169 -15.02 6.54 12.65
C VAL A 169 -14.93 8.03 12.94
N ILE A 170 -15.10 8.38 14.22
CA ILE A 170 -14.94 9.75 14.71
C ILE A 170 -13.65 9.82 15.50
N GLN A 171 -12.81 10.78 15.18
CA GLN A 171 -11.48 10.95 15.77
C GLN A 171 -11.24 12.43 16.10
N ASN A 172 -10.36 12.73 17.03
CA ASN A 172 -9.84 14.10 17.15
C ASN A 172 -9.08 14.47 15.87
N PHE A 173 -9.28 15.70 15.41
CA PHE A 173 -8.45 16.26 14.37
C PHE A 173 -7.09 16.65 14.95
N ILE A 174 -6.04 16.02 14.50
CA ILE A 174 -4.68 16.26 14.96
C ILE A 174 -3.94 17.08 13.90
N LYS A 175 -3.39 18.21 14.31
CA LYS A 175 -2.44 18.96 13.47
C LYS A 175 -1.10 18.23 13.51
N ALA A 176 -0.78 17.53 12.43
CA ALA A 176 0.31 16.58 12.43
C ALA A 176 1.19 16.68 11.18
N ARG A 177 2.41 16.13 11.31
CA ARG A 177 3.18 15.66 10.17
C ARG A 177 2.75 14.24 9.82
N GLU A 178 2.66 13.94 8.54
CA GLU A 178 2.29 12.60 8.07
C GLU A 178 3.52 11.79 7.67
N TYR A 179 3.59 10.57 8.17
CA TYR A 179 4.63 9.61 7.81
C TYR A 179 4.03 8.37 7.17
N THR A 180 4.81 7.77 6.30
CA THR A 180 4.55 6.43 5.78
C THR A 180 5.75 5.56 6.06
N VAL A 181 5.50 4.28 6.37
CA VAL A 181 6.54 3.27 6.47
C VAL A 181 6.29 2.23 5.40
N ASP A 182 7.20 2.09 4.47
CA ASP A 182 7.20 0.98 3.53
C ASP A 182 7.96 -0.18 4.16
N ALA A 183 7.31 -1.34 4.26
CA ALA A 183 7.89 -2.53 4.84
C ALA A 183 7.57 -3.78 4.02
N TYR A 184 8.39 -4.80 4.17
CA TYR A 184 8.12 -6.13 3.66
C TYR A 184 8.46 -7.16 4.73
N LYS A 185 7.50 -8.03 5.04
CA LYS A 185 7.71 -9.19 5.91
C LYS A 185 7.57 -10.45 5.10
N SER A 186 8.65 -11.22 5.01
CA SER A 186 8.66 -12.46 4.24
C SER A 186 7.54 -13.40 4.69
N ILE A 187 6.79 -13.92 3.73
CA ILE A 187 5.76 -14.93 3.94
C ILE A 187 6.41 -16.26 4.26
N SER A 188 7.51 -16.57 3.58
CA SER A 188 8.17 -17.87 3.70
C SER A 188 9.04 -18.00 4.95
N GLN A 189 9.64 -16.90 5.42
CA GLN A 189 10.61 -16.89 6.52
C GLN A 189 10.07 -16.20 7.79
N GLY A 190 9.06 -15.33 7.66
CA GLY A 190 8.45 -14.61 8.78
C GLY A 190 9.25 -13.42 9.33
N ASN A 191 10.43 -13.13 8.79
CA ASN A 191 11.24 -11.98 9.19
C ASN A 191 10.87 -10.72 8.39
N ILE A 192 11.10 -9.54 8.98
CA ILE A 192 11.00 -8.26 8.27
C ILE A 192 12.27 -8.10 7.43
N ASN A 193 12.11 -7.90 6.12
CA ASN A 193 13.21 -7.74 5.19
C ASN A 193 13.69 -6.29 5.08
N TYR A 194 12.79 -5.35 5.22
CA TYR A 194 13.09 -3.92 5.34
C TYR A 194 11.94 -3.17 6.01
N LEU A 195 12.28 -2.00 6.56
CA LEU A 195 11.34 -1.04 7.14
C LEU A 195 11.90 0.35 6.92
N VAL A 196 11.24 1.16 6.07
CA VAL A 196 11.72 2.48 5.64
C VAL A 196 10.70 3.57 5.95
N PRO A 197 10.91 4.33 7.02
CA PRO A 197 10.10 5.51 7.30
C PRO A 197 10.39 6.63 6.31
N ARG A 198 9.35 7.33 5.90
CA ARG A 198 9.44 8.52 5.05
C ARG A 198 8.39 9.56 5.44
N LEU A 199 8.80 10.82 5.47
CA LEU A 199 7.93 11.97 5.64
C LEU A 199 7.15 12.20 4.34
N ARG A 200 5.84 12.41 4.44
CA ARG A 200 4.98 12.85 3.33
C ARG A 200 4.97 14.37 3.28
N ILE A 201 5.78 14.95 2.41
CA ILE A 201 5.93 16.41 2.31
C ILE A 201 4.78 17.01 1.50
N GLU A 202 4.39 16.35 0.41
CA GLU A 202 3.32 16.79 -0.46
C GLU A 202 2.59 15.58 -1.05
N THR A 203 1.25 15.69 -1.12
CA THR A 203 0.39 14.62 -1.62
C THR A 203 -0.59 15.12 -2.67
N GLN A 204 -0.92 14.28 -3.63
CA GLN A 204 -1.96 14.52 -4.63
C GLN A 204 -2.80 13.25 -4.82
N GLY A 205 -4.12 13.36 -4.65
CA GLY A 205 -5.01 12.21 -4.78
C GLY A 205 -4.68 11.06 -3.81
N GLY A 206 -4.17 11.36 -2.62
CA GLY A 206 -3.76 10.39 -1.60
C GLY A 206 -2.37 9.77 -1.83
N GLU A 207 -1.70 10.04 -2.96
CA GLU A 207 -0.33 9.58 -3.21
C GLU A 207 0.72 10.65 -2.90
N ALA A 208 1.86 10.24 -2.35
CA ALA A 208 2.97 11.15 -2.13
C ALA A 208 3.61 11.53 -3.47
N ILE A 209 3.62 12.83 -3.78
CA ILE A 209 4.34 13.42 -4.92
C ILE A 209 5.69 13.97 -4.50
N LYS A 210 5.88 14.20 -3.20
CA LYS A 210 7.15 14.56 -2.61
C LYS A 210 7.28 13.91 -1.24
N SER A 211 8.33 13.12 -1.04
CA SER A 211 8.59 12.45 0.23
C SER A 211 10.09 12.31 0.48
N GLN A 212 10.46 12.18 1.76
CA GLN A 212 11.84 12.08 2.17
C GLN A 212 12.01 10.91 3.14
N THR A 213 13.01 10.06 2.90
CA THR A 213 13.40 8.99 3.84
C THR A 213 14.06 9.58 5.08
N LEU A 214 13.79 9.02 6.25
CA LEU A 214 14.41 9.45 7.50
C LEU A 214 14.39 8.32 8.53
N SER A 215 15.30 8.39 9.51
CA SER A 215 15.19 7.57 10.71
C SER A 215 14.23 8.22 11.70
N HIS A 216 13.30 7.44 12.22
CA HIS A 216 12.33 7.87 13.22
C HIS A 216 12.09 6.74 14.25
N PRO A 217 12.90 6.66 15.31
CA PRO A 217 12.89 5.51 16.23
C PRO A 217 11.51 5.14 16.78
N LYS A 218 10.70 6.13 17.20
CA LYS A 218 9.33 5.88 17.70
C LYS A 218 8.44 5.20 16.64
N ILE A 219 8.48 5.69 15.39
CA ILE A 219 7.71 5.13 14.27
C ILE A 219 8.23 3.75 13.89
N GLU A 220 9.54 3.54 13.86
CA GLU A 220 10.17 2.25 13.56
C GLU A 220 9.75 1.18 14.58
N ILE A 221 9.82 1.49 15.88
CA ILE A 221 9.39 0.58 16.96
C ILE A 221 7.89 0.28 16.85
N LEU A 222 7.06 1.31 16.68
CA LEU A 222 5.61 1.14 16.59
C LEU A 222 5.22 0.32 15.34
N SER A 223 5.90 0.54 14.22
CA SER A 223 5.69 -0.24 12.99
C SER A 223 6.00 -1.71 13.18
N ARG A 224 7.12 -2.06 13.82
CA ARG A 224 7.47 -3.45 14.16
C ARG A 224 6.43 -4.08 15.05
N THR A 225 6.03 -3.38 16.11
CA THR A 225 4.99 -3.83 17.03
C THR A 225 3.67 -4.14 16.30
N ILE A 226 3.24 -3.26 15.40
CA ILE A 226 2.03 -3.45 14.60
C ILE A 226 2.17 -4.67 13.68
N ILE A 227 3.28 -4.79 12.94
CA ILE A 227 3.52 -5.91 12.02
C ILE A 227 3.56 -7.25 12.74
N GLU A 228 4.18 -7.30 13.92
CA GLU A 228 4.30 -8.53 14.72
C GLU A 228 2.96 -8.95 15.33
N LYS A 229 2.27 -8.02 15.99
CA LYS A 229 1.00 -8.29 16.66
C LYS A 229 -0.15 -8.59 15.70
N SER A 230 -0.16 -7.95 14.52
CA SER A 230 -1.24 -8.12 13.54
C SER A 230 -1.13 -9.39 12.70
N GLY A 231 0.06 -9.97 12.59
CA GLY A 231 0.33 -11.04 11.65
C GLY A 231 0.40 -10.60 10.18
N LEU A 232 0.57 -9.30 9.90
CA LEU A 232 0.80 -8.78 8.55
C LEU A 232 2.03 -9.43 7.91
N THR A 233 1.93 -9.76 6.61
CA THR A 233 3.00 -10.35 5.80
C THR A 233 2.98 -9.79 4.38
N GLY A 234 4.03 -10.05 3.61
CA GLY A 234 4.19 -9.52 2.26
C GLY A 234 4.50 -8.03 2.26
N ALA A 235 3.99 -7.33 1.26
CA ALA A 235 4.15 -5.89 1.13
C ALA A 235 3.21 -5.14 2.10
N ILE A 236 3.75 -4.17 2.84
CA ILE A 236 3.03 -3.44 3.89
C ILE A 236 3.35 -1.95 3.77
N THR A 237 2.31 -1.14 3.82
CA THR A 237 2.44 0.32 3.88
C THR A 237 1.67 0.83 5.10
N LEU A 238 2.39 1.22 6.15
CA LEU A 238 1.82 1.81 7.37
C LEU A 238 1.81 3.34 7.27
N GLN A 239 0.82 3.99 7.87
CA GLN A 239 0.76 5.46 7.94
C GLN A 239 0.61 5.92 9.38
N PHE A 240 1.28 7.03 9.71
CA PHE A 240 1.33 7.60 11.04
C PHE A 240 1.16 9.11 11.00
N LEU A 241 0.64 9.64 12.10
CA LEU A 241 0.60 11.07 12.40
C LEU A 241 1.55 11.35 13.57
N GLU A 242 2.42 12.34 13.41
CA GLU A 242 3.17 12.94 14.53
C GLU A 242 2.52 14.27 14.85
N GLU A 243 1.91 14.38 16.01
CA GLU A 243 1.32 15.63 16.48
C GLU A 243 2.41 16.70 16.62
N ILE A 244 2.16 17.88 16.04
CA ILE A 244 3.21 18.93 15.97
C ILE A 244 3.55 19.48 17.36
N GLU A 245 2.57 19.56 18.27
CA GLU A 245 2.74 20.18 19.58
C GLU A 245 3.39 19.23 20.59
N SER A 246 2.95 17.98 20.66
CA SER A 246 3.40 17.00 21.65
C SER A 246 4.52 16.09 21.15
N GLY A 247 4.65 15.89 19.84
CA GLY A 247 5.51 14.87 19.24
C GLY A 247 5.04 13.43 19.49
N GLU A 248 3.75 13.27 19.88
CA GLU A 248 3.13 11.96 20.03
C GLU A 248 2.84 11.34 18.66
N ILE A 249 3.03 10.02 18.59
CA ILE A 249 2.82 9.27 17.36
C ILE A 249 1.51 8.50 17.43
N TYR A 250 0.70 8.65 16.40
CA TYR A 250 -0.57 7.96 16.25
C TYR A 250 -0.57 7.11 14.98
N PHE A 251 -0.96 5.86 15.11
CA PHE A 251 -1.22 5.00 13.96
C PHE A 251 -2.49 5.47 13.23
N MET A 252 -2.41 5.61 11.92
CA MET A 252 -3.52 6.08 11.10
C MET A 252 -4.19 4.96 10.32
N GLU A 253 -3.42 4.22 9.55
CA GLU A 253 -3.91 3.12 8.72
C GLU A 253 -2.77 2.21 8.26
N VAL A 254 -3.11 1.02 7.80
CA VAL A 254 -2.23 0.15 7.02
C VAL A 254 -2.88 -0.25 5.70
N ASN A 255 -2.07 -0.25 4.67
CA ASN A 255 -2.41 -0.81 3.37
C ASN A 255 -1.54 -2.07 3.18
N PRO A 256 -2.09 -3.30 3.21
CA PRO A 256 -1.32 -4.54 3.06
C PRO A 256 -0.93 -4.78 1.59
N ARG A 257 -0.24 -3.84 1.01
CA ARG A 257 0.27 -3.80 -0.36
C ARG A 257 1.38 -2.76 -0.50
N PHE A 258 2.05 -2.76 -1.64
CA PHE A 258 2.95 -1.66 -2.00
C PHE A 258 2.19 -0.33 -2.14
N GLY A 259 2.63 0.68 -1.41
CA GLY A 259 2.14 2.04 -1.54
C GLY A 259 2.69 2.75 -2.79
N GLY A 260 1.99 3.78 -3.25
CA GLY A 260 2.47 4.58 -4.39
C GLY A 260 3.83 5.23 -4.18
N GLY A 261 4.22 5.47 -2.93
CA GLY A 261 5.49 6.09 -2.57
C GLY A 261 6.67 5.12 -2.37
N VAL A 262 6.47 3.80 -2.53
CA VAL A 262 7.51 2.77 -2.34
C VAL A 262 8.74 2.97 -3.24
N VAL A 263 8.57 3.70 -4.34
CA VAL A 263 9.69 4.13 -5.22
C VAL A 263 10.74 4.96 -4.48
N THR A 264 10.35 5.64 -3.39
CA THR A 264 11.31 6.36 -2.52
C THR A 264 12.22 5.38 -1.80
N SER A 265 11.67 4.29 -1.27
CA SER A 265 12.44 3.22 -0.61
C SER A 265 13.39 2.52 -1.58
N TYR A 266 12.95 2.30 -2.84
CA TYR A 266 13.84 1.79 -3.88
C TYR A 266 14.99 2.76 -4.17
N GLY A 267 14.70 4.04 -4.36
CA GLY A 267 15.73 5.07 -4.56
C GLY A 267 16.71 5.15 -3.40
N ALA A 268 16.28 4.85 -2.19
CA ALA A 268 17.11 4.80 -0.98
C ALA A 268 17.96 3.51 -0.86
N GLY A 269 17.89 2.59 -1.83
CA GLY A 269 18.72 1.39 -1.88
C GLY A 269 18.03 0.08 -1.45
N ILE A 270 16.69 0.09 -1.31
CA ILE A 270 15.92 -1.15 -1.09
C ILE A 270 15.65 -1.84 -2.42
N ASP A 271 16.22 -3.00 -2.62
CA ASP A 271 15.93 -3.84 -3.79
C ASP A 271 14.62 -4.61 -3.58
N ILE A 272 13.52 -3.97 -3.99
CA ILE A 272 12.15 -4.51 -3.85
C ILE A 272 11.98 -5.78 -4.68
N ALA A 273 12.50 -5.81 -5.91
CA ALA A 273 12.37 -6.95 -6.80
C ALA A 273 13.10 -8.17 -6.24
N SER A 274 14.36 -8.02 -5.83
CA SER A 274 15.12 -9.09 -5.16
C SER A 274 14.41 -9.61 -3.91
N THR A 275 13.81 -8.72 -3.11
CA THR A 275 13.10 -9.11 -1.89
C THR A 275 11.89 -10.00 -2.20
N VAL A 276 11.03 -9.60 -3.13
CA VAL A 276 9.84 -10.37 -3.52
C VAL A 276 10.22 -11.71 -4.16
N ILE A 277 11.22 -11.71 -5.03
CA ILE A 277 11.67 -12.92 -5.73
C ILE A 277 12.39 -13.89 -4.78
N ALA A 278 13.15 -13.39 -3.81
CA ALA A 278 13.73 -14.23 -2.77
C ALA A 278 12.64 -14.94 -1.95
N ASP A 279 11.56 -14.23 -1.61
CA ASP A 279 10.43 -14.81 -0.86
C ASP A 279 9.66 -15.85 -1.69
N LEU A 280 9.42 -15.61 -3.01
CA LEU A 280 8.91 -16.60 -3.96
C LEU A 280 9.71 -17.90 -3.90
N HIS A 281 11.05 -17.79 -3.92
CA HIS A 281 11.96 -18.94 -3.90
C HIS A 281 12.26 -19.44 -2.49
N LYS A 282 11.60 -18.93 -1.45
CA LYS A 282 11.81 -19.27 -0.03
C LYS A 282 13.26 -19.14 0.42
N LYS A 283 14.00 -18.22 -0.19
CA LYS A 283 15.39 -17.93 0.18
C LYS A 283 15.41 -17.11 1.48
N GLN A 284 16.31 -17.51 2.36
CA GLN A 284 16.55 -16.71 3.57
C GLN A 284 17.24 -15.39 3.18
N THR A 285 16.72 -14.30 3.73
CA THR A 285 17.26 -12.96 3.55
C THR A 285 17.34 -12.28 4.91
N GLU A 286 18.38 -11.50 5.12
CA GLU A 286 18.50 -10.65 6.30
C GLU A 286 17.74 -9.34 6.12
N GLU A 287 17.45 -8.67 7.22
CA GLU A 287 16.85 -7.34 7.19
C GLU A 287 17.83 -6.31 6.60
N ASN A 288 17.41 -5.61 5.55
CA ASN A 288 18.20 -4.52 4.98
C ASN A 288 17.92 -3.22 5.74
N ASN A 289 18.83 -2.86 6.63
CA ASN A 289 18.82 -1.59 7.38
C ASN A 289 19.78 -0.54 6.79
N ASN A 290 20.46 -0.87 5.68
CA ASN A 290 21.46 -0.02 5.02
C ASN A 290 20.84 0.75 3.84
N TRP A 291 19.76 1.48 4.10
CA TRP A 291 19.13 2.39 3.14
C TRP A 291 19.51 3.85 3.43
N GLU A 292 19.49 4.69 2.39
CA GLU A 292 19.86 6.10 2.48
C GLU A 292 18.80 6.90 3.25
N ARG A 293 19.23 7.63 4.30
CA ARG A 293 18.42 8.56 5.07
C ARG A 293 18.58 9.95 4.47
N GLY A 294 17.46 10.70 4.42
CA GLY A 294 17.46 12.05 3.86
C GLY A 294 17.26 12.10 2.34
N LEU A 295 17.09 10.96 1.67
CA LEU A 295 16.79 10.92 0.23
C LEU A 295 15.44 11.60 -0.04
N LEU A 296 15.44 12.62 -0.87
CA LEU A 296 14.24 13.34 -1.30
C LEU A 296 13.75 12.80 -2.65
N MET A 297 12.57 12.23 -2.68
CA MET A 297 11.85 11.86 -3.90
C MET A 297 10.91 13.00 -4.31
N ILE A 298 10.98 13.40 -5.58
CA ILE A 298 10.05 14.32 -6.22
C ILE A 298 9.53 13.63 -7.48
N ARG A 299 8.20 13.48 -7.60
CA ARG A 299 7.59 12.95 -8.82
C ARG A 299 7.66 13.99 -9.93
N LYS A 300 8.03 13.53 -11.10
CA LYS A 300 7.89 14.27 -12.36
C LYS A 300 6.78 13.62 -13.19
N PHE A 301 6.05 14.42 -13.94
CA PHE A 301 5.14 13.93 -14.97
C PHE A 301 5.94 13.70 -16.26
N GLN A 302 5.54 12.67 -16.98
CA GLN A 302 6.07 12.36 -18.30
C GLN A 302 4.89 11.90 -19.17
N GLU A 303 4.80 12.44 -20.37
CA GLU A 303 3.76 12.14 -21.33
C GLU A 303 4.08 10.85 -22.07
N LEU A 304 3.05 10.01 -22.28
CA LEU A 304 3.10 8.84 -23.15
C LEU A 304 2.21 9.10 -24.35
N PHE A 305 2.81 9.09 -25.54
CA PHE A 305 2.08 9.28 -26.81
C PHE A 305 1.77 7.92 -27.44
N ILE A 306 0.50 7.67 -27.70
CA ILE A 306 0.02 6.43 -28.33
C ILE A 306 -0.92 6.78 -29.49
N HIS A 307 -0.92 5.96 -30.53
CA HIS A 307 -1.94 6.04 -31.55
C HIS A 307 -3.22 5.37 -31.03
N ALA A 308 -4.25 6.17 -30.75
CA ALA A 308 -5.56 5.62 -30.42
C ALA A 308 -6.19 5.07 -31.72
N ASN A 309 -6.58 3.81 -31.72
CA ASN A 309 -7.45 3.28 -32.80
C ASN A 309 -8.80 3.98 -32.67
N HIS A 310 -9.18 4.76 -33.68
CA HIS A 310 -10.53 5.32 -33.74
C HIS A 310 -11.51 4.15 -33.96
N HIS A 311 -12.30 3.86 -32.94
CA HIS A 311 -13.49 3.02 -33.04
C HIS A 311 -14.71 3.87 -33.32
#